data_65d1f8c8e0af1c27abcdeec548ece75a
#
_entry.id   65d1f8c8e0af1c27abcdeec548ece75a
#
_cell.length_a   1.000
_cell.length_b   1.000
_cell.length_c   1.000
_cell.angle_alpha   90.00
_cell.angle_beta   90.00
_cell.angle_gamma   90.00
#
_symmetry.space_group_name_H-M   'P 1'
#
loop_
_entity.id
_entity.type
_entity.pdbx_description
1 polymer ?
#
loop_
_entity_poly.entity_id
_entity_poly.type
_entity_poly.pdbx_seq_one_letter_code
_entity_poly.pdbx_strand_id
1 'polypeptide(L)'
;KLADKVDKSAPFLDFKHVSLTYQGAGAPTLQDMNFTVNRGDTVGIIGGTGSGKTSLVNLIPGFYPATEGEILLEGRDIRTMSDEELRGRIGVVPQKAVLFKGTIRSNLQWGKPDATEEEMWKALELAQASEVVDGKPGKLDATVAQNGKNFSGGQRQRLTIARALVRNPEILILDDSASALDYATDAKLRAAIRTLEDKTTTFIVSQRASTIRHADKIIVLDDGEIAGMGNHDELLKDCTVYQEIYYSQYPEQRGGVR
;
A
#
# COMPACT_ATOMS: atom_id res chain seq x y z
N LYS A 1 4.29 -33.63 -9.46
CA LYS A 1 3.33 -32.57 -9.08
C LYS A 1 3.28 -32.54 -7.56
N LEU A 2 4.22 -31.87 -6.94
CA LEU A 2 4.13 -31.48 -5.53
C LEU A 2 3.17 -30.26 -5.53
N ALA A 3 1.95 -30.48 -5.09
CA ALA A 3 1.10 -29.38 -4.67
C ALA A 3 1.83 -28.72 -3.50
N ASP A 4 2.33 -27.51 -3.71
CA ASP A 4 2.99 -26.72 -2.70
C ASP A 4 2.00 -26.54 -1.54
N LYS A 5 2.26 -27.26 -0.44
CA LYS A 5 1.44 -27.15 0.76
C LYS A 5 1.70 -25.78 1.36
N VAL A 6 0.67 -24.94 1.37
CA VAL A 6 0.67 -23.70 2.16
C VAL A 6 0.97 -24.07 3.60
N ASP A 7 2.10 -23.61 4.11
CA ASP A 7 2.47 -23.79 5.51
C ASP A 7 1.69 -22.78 6.36
N LYS A 8 0.59 -23.22 6.95
CA LYS A 8 -0.25 -22.38 7.82
C LYS A 8 0.45 -21.89 9.10
N SER A 9 1.61 -22.43 9.42
CA SER A 9 2.43 -22.00 10.56
C SER A 9 3.42 -20.90 10.20
N ALA A 10 3.68 -20.69 8.89
CA ALA A 10 4.56 -19.65 8.39
C ALA A 10 3.88 -18.27 8.47
N PRO A 11 4.64 -17.18 8.62
CA PRO A 11 4.13 -15.82 8.43
C PRO A 11 3.47 -15.67 7.07
N PHE A 12 2.48 -14.78 6.95
CA PHE A 12 1.82 -14.52 5.67
C PHE A 12 2.81 -13.99 4.64
N LEU A 13 3.64 -13.02 5.03
CA LEU A 13 4.76 -12.51 4.22
C LEU A 13 6.03 -12.51 5.06
N ASP A 14 7.14 -12.93 4.49
CA ASP A 14 8.43 -13.02 5.15
C ASP A 14 9.55 -12.50 4.24
N PHE A 15 10.23 -11.46 4.68
CA PHE A 15 11.42 -10.91 4.04
C PHE A 15 12.65 -11.42 4.79
N LYS A 16 13.52 -12.16 4.10
CA LYS A 16 14.74 -12.76 4.66
C LYS A 16 15.96 -12.25 3.93
N HIS A 17 16.71 -11.39 4.61
CA HIS A 17 17.97 -10.82 4.10
C HIS A 17 17.84 -10.22 2.70
N VAL A 18 16.74 -9.50 2.47
CA VAL A 18 16.41 -8.97 1.15
C VAL A 18 17.17 -7.69 0.87
N SER A 19 17.92 -7.68 -0.22
CA SER A 19 18.58 -6.50 -0.76
C SER A 19 18.14 -6.26 -2.21
N LEU A 20 18.14 -5.01 -2.61
CA LEU A 20 17.83 -4.59 -3.97
C LEU A 20 18.87 -3.59 -4.47
N THR A 21 19.55 -3.94 -5.55
CA THR A 21 20.39 -3.03 -6.30
C THR A 21 19.87 -2.94 -7.72
N TYR A 22 19.45 -1.74 -8.13
CA TYR A 22 18.98 -1.55 -9.50
C TYR A 22 20.14 -1.71 -10.51
N GLN A 23 19.81 -2.21 -11.69
CA GLN A 23 20.80 -2.41 -12.75
C GLN A 23 21.51 -1.07 -13.09
N GLY A 24 22.83 -1.09 -13.03
CA GLY A 24 23.64 0.09 -13.25
C GLY A 24 23.81 1.04 -12.06
N ALA A 25 23.20 0.75 -10.91
CA ALA A 25 23.42 1.48 -9.67
C ALA A 25 24.73 1.03 -9.00
N GLY A 26 25.49 1.99 -8.47
CA GLY A 26 26.74 1.73 -7.77
C GLY A 26 26.59 1.27 -6.30
N ALA A 27 25.36 1.34 -5.76
CA ALA A 27 25.04 0.99 -4.38
C ALA A 27 23.64 0.40 -4.28
N PRO A 28 23.37 -0.44 -3.26
CA PRO A 28 22.03 -0.98 -3.03
C PRO A 28 21.05 0.13 -2.64
N THR A 29 19.82 0.02 -3.18
CA THR A 29 18.69 0.87 -2.78
C THR A 29 18.05 0.39 -1.49
N LEU A 30 18.02 -0.93 -1.28
CA LEU A 30 17.59 -1.61 -0.06
C LEU A 30 18.67 -2.60 0.37
N GLN A 31 18.95 -2.62 1.66
CA GLN A 31 19.97 -3.46 2.22
C GLN A 31 19.46 -4.25 3.42
N ASP A 32 19.60 -5.57 3.35
CA ASP A 32 19.33 -6.53 4.42
C ASP A 32 17.97 -6.33 5.12
N MET A 33 16.89 -6.29 4.33
CA MET A 33 15.52 -6.18 4.84
C MET A 33 15.09 -7.49 5.50
N ASN A 34 14.75 -7.43 6.79
CA ASN A 34 14.28 -8.56 7.58
C ASN A 34 13.03 -8.19 8.36
N PHE A 35 11.88 -8.73 7.99
CA PHE A 35 10.64 -8.58 8.74
C PHE A 35 9.60 -9.61 8.30
N THR A 36 8.62 -9.83 9.16
CA THR A 36 7.47 -10.69 8.89
C THR A 36 6.17 -9.92 9.02
N VAL A 37 5.15 -10.35 8.31
CA VAL A 37 3.81 -9.77 8.33
C VAL A 37 2.79 -10.90 8.50
N ASN A 38 1.87 -10.73 9.41
CA ASN A 38 0.75 -11.66 9.59
C ASN A 38 -0.39 -11.30 8.64
N ARG A 39 -1.20 -12.28 8.28
CA ARG A 39 -2.42 -12.05 7.48
C ARG A 39 -3.34 -11.08 8.23
N GLY A 40 -3.83 -10.07 7.52
CA GLY A 40 -4.73 -9.05 8.06
C GLY A 40 -4.03 -7.86 8.72
N ASP A 41 -2.70 -7.90 8.89
CA ASP A 41 -1.96 -6.77 9.44
C ASP A 41 -2.02 -5.54 8.51
N THR A 42 -2.04 -4.37 9.14
CA THR A 42 -1.73 -3.10 8.46
C THR A 42 -0.30 -2.72 8.78
N VAL A 43 0.53 -2.60 7.75
CA VAL A 43 1.94 -2.23 7.82
C VAL A 43 2.13 -0.83 7.27
N GLY A 44 2.58 0.08 8.13
CA GLY A 44 2.98 1.43 7.72
C GLY A 44 4.46 1.46 7.34
N ILE A 45 4.80 2.15 6.26
CA ILE A 45 6.18 2.36 5.84
C ILE A 45 6.42 3.86 5.76
N ILE A 46 7.38 4.35 6.55
CA ILE A 46 7.73 5.76 6.66
C ILE A 46 9.25 5.93 6.57
N GLY A 47 9.67 7.07 6.09
CA GLY A 47 11.07 7.43 5.93
C GLY A 47 11.21 8.69 5.10
N GLY A 48 12.40 9.25 5.04
CA GLY A 48 12.72 10.41 4.21
C GLY A 48 12.59 10.11 2.70
N THR A 49 12.64 11.17 1.91
CA THR A 49 12.71 11.03 0.44
C THR A 49 13.94 10.23 0.03
N GLY A 50 13.76 9.26 -0.86
CA GLY A 50 14.85 8.39 -1.31
C GLY A 50 15.29 7.32 -0.31
N SER A 51 14.54 7.08 0.77
CA SER A 51 14.87 6.04 1.77
C SER A 51 14.58 4.60 1.31
N GLY A 52 13.89 4.42 0.18
CA GLY A 52 13.60 3.11 -0.39
C GLY A 52 12.16 2.61 -0.19
N LYS A 53 11.24 3.45 0.30
CA LYS A 53 9.84 3.05 0.59
C LYS A 53 9.12 2.43 -0.61
N THR A 54 9.10 3.11 -1.74
CA THR A 54 8.47 2.63 -2.97
C THR A 54 9.15 1.39 -3.51
N SER A 55 10.48 1.33 -3.44
CA SER A 55 11.26 0.16 -3.85
C SER A 55 10.91 -1.07 -3.01
N LEU A 56 10.74 -0.90 -1.69
CA LEU A 56 10.37 -2.00 -0.80
C LEU A 56 9.02 -2.61 -1.17
N VAL A 57 7.98 -1.80 -1.34
CA VAL A 57 6.65 -2.31 -1.67
C VAL A 57 6.54 -2.86 -3.09
N ASN A 58 7.37 -2.39 -4.02
CA ASN A 58 7.41 -2.90 -5.40
C ASN A 58 8.06 -4.29 -5.52
N LEU A 59 8.79 -4.74 -4.51
CA LEU A 59 9.30 -6.10 -4.44
C LEU A 59 8.19 -7.13 -4.19
N ILE A 60 7.11 -6.75 -3.51
CA ILE A 60 6.03 -7.68 -3.14
C ILE A 60 5.31 -8.22 -4.38
N PRO A 61 4.85 -7.39 -5.36
CA PRO A 61 4.25 -7.89 -6.60
C PRO A 61 5.30 -8.37 -7.61
N GLY A 62 6.58 -8.36 -7.27
CA GLY A 62 7.64 -8.80 -8.16
C GLY A 62 7.88 -7.87 -9.36
N PHE A 63 7.62 -6.57 -9.22
CA PHE A 63 7.95 -5.59 -10.27
C PHE A 63 9.45 -5.48 -10.50
N TYR A 64 10.22 -5.71 -9.44
CA TYR A 64 11.66 -5.87 -9.45
C TYR A 64 12.02 -7.12 -8.67
N PRO A 65 12.97 -7.95 -9.14
CA PRO A 65 13.47 -9.07 -8.35
C PRO A 65 14.42 -8.57 -7.25
N ALA A 66 14.35 -9.17 -6.08
CA ALA A 66 15.39 -8.99 -5.08
C ALA A 66 16.75 -9.46 -5.64
N THR A 67 17.80 -8.68 -5.39
CA THR A 67 19.15 -9.06 -5.83
C THR A 67 19.83 -10.00 -4.84
N GLU A 68 19.41 -9.97 -3.58
CA GLU A 68 19.82 -10.89 -2.52
C GLU A 68 18.65 -11.25 -1.63
N GLY A 69 18.75 -12.38 -0.95
CA GLY A 69 17.73 -12.87 -0.03
C GLY A 69 16.51 -13.45 -0.74
N GLU A 70 15.45 -13.64 0.02
CA GLU A 70 14.19 -14.22 -0.46
C GLU A 70 12.97 -13.56 0.19
N ILE A 71 11.89 -13.52 -0.56
CA ILE A 71 10.59 -13.07 -0.10
C ILE A 71 9.64 -14.27 -0.19
N LEU A 72 9.07 -14.66 0.94
CA LEU A 72 8.15 -15.79 1.02
C LEU A 72 6.72 -15.28 1.24
N LEU A 73 5.80 -15.78 0.46
CA LEU A 73 4.36 -15.62 0.65
C LEU A 73 3.77 -16.96 1.08
N GLU A 74 3.29 -17.03 2.32
CA GLU A 74 2.80 -18.29 2.94
C GLU A 74 3.85 -19.41 2.88
N GLY A 75 5.12 -19.07 3.11
CA GLY A 75 6.24 -20.00 3.07
C GLY A 75 6.77 -20.35 1.68
N ARG A 76 6.17 -19.84 0.62
CA ARG A 76 6.57 -20.06 -0.78
C ARG A 76 7.32 -18.86 -1.34
N ASP A 77 8.48 -19.09 -1.93
CA ASP A 77 9.26 -18.03 -2.59
C ASP A 77 8.47 -17.43 -3.77
N ILE A 78 8.25 -16.11 -3.75
CA ILE A 78 7.47 -15.42 -4.79
C ILE A 78 8.07 -15.56 -6.19
N ARG A 79 9.38 -15.82 -6.32
CA ARG A 79 10.04 -16.06 -7.61
C ARG A 79 9.61 -17.37 -8.27
N THR A 80 9.03 -18.29 -7.50
CA THR A 80 8.52 -19.59 -8.01
C THR A 80 7.06 -19.49 -8.47
N MET A 81 6.40 -18.35 -8.21
CA MET A 81 5.03 -18.07 -8.64
C MET A 81 5.03 -17.41 -10.02
N SER A 82 4.01 -17.68 -10.82
CA SER A 82 3.82 -16.89 -12.05
C SER A 82 3.38 -15.45 -11.72
N ASP A 83 3.65 -14.52 -12.64
CA ASP A 83 3.19 -13.14 -12.50
C ASP A 83 1.67 -13.05 -12.31
N GLU A 84 0.91 -13.88 -13.01
CA GLU A 84 -0.54 -13.93 -12.90
C GLU A 84 -0.99 -14.44 -11.52
N GLU A 85 -0.36 -15.51 -11.02
CA GLU A 85 -0.63 -16.06 -9.70
C GLU A 85 -0.33 -15.04 -8.59
N LEU A 86 0.85 -14.42 -8.62
CA LEU A 86 1.28 -13.47 -7.59
C LEU A 86 0.46 -12.18 -7.66
N ARG A 87 0.45 -11.52 -8.83
CA ARG A 87 -0.20 -10.20 -9.01
C ARG A 87 -1.71 -10.28 -8.98
N GLY A 88 -2.29 -11.45 -9.26
CA GLY A 88 -3.72 -11.70 -9.10
C GLY A 88 -4.21 -11.56 -7.65
N ARG A 89 -3.33 -11.74 -6.67
CA ARG A 89 -3.61 -11.63 -5.23
C ARG A 89 -3.36 -10.22 -4.67
N ILE A 90 -2.77 -9.32 -5.46
CA ILE A 90 -2.26 -8.02 -5.00
C ILE A 90 -2.94 -6.88 -5.74
N GLY A 91 -3.47 -5.91 -4.98
CA GLY A 91 -3.91 -4.62 -5.49
C GLY A 91 -2.85 -3.57 -5.20
N VAL A 92 -2.41 -2.84 -6.22
CA VAL A 92 -1.41 -1.77 -6.06
C VAL A 92 -2.01 -0.44 -6.47
N VAL A 93 -1.91 0.55 -5.58
CA VAL A 93 -2.28 1.94 -5.84
C VAL A 93 -1.01 2.77 -5.84
N PRO A 94 -0.51 3.19 -7.01
CA PRO A 94 0.71 3.96 -7.11
C PRO A 94 0.53 5.39 -6.60
N GLN A 95 1.63 6.06 -6.30
CA GLN A 95 1.66 7.45 -5.85
C GLN A 95 0.94 8.39 -6.82
N LYS A 96 1.19 8.21 -8.12
CA LYS A 96 0.52 8.99 -9.16
C LYS A 96 -0.79 8.32 -9.57
N ALA A 97 -1.91 8.94 -9.19
CA ALA A 97 -3.23 8.49 -9.60
C ALA A 97 -3.48 8.76 -11.09
N VAL A 98 -3.52 7.70 -11.88
CA VAL A 98 -3.78 7.76 -13.32
C VAL A 98 -5.09 7.04 -13.62
N LEU A 99 -6.04 7.76 -14.22
CA LEU A 99 -7.26 7.20 -14.77
C LEU A 99 -7.17 7.16 -16.30
N PHE A 100 -7.73 6.12 -16.88
CA PHE A 100 -7.76 5.94 -18.33
C PHE A 100 -8.99 6.59 -18.94
N LYS A 101 -8.83 7.14 -20.15
CA LYS A 101 -9.97 7.68 -20.92
C LYS A 101 -11.03 6.59 -21.12
N GLY A 102 -12.27 6.93 -20.85
CA GLY A 102 -13.40 6.03 -20.97
C GLY A 102 -14.50 6.41 -19.99
N THR A 103 -14.95 5.45 -19.19
CA THR A 103 -15.94 5.63 -18.13
C THR A 103 -15.38 5.23 -16.78
N ILE A 104 -16.10 5.58 -15.70
CA ILE A 104 -15.76 5.08 -14.36
C ILE A 104 -15.85 3.55 -14.37
N ARG A 105 -16.89 2.98 -14.95
CA ARG A 105 -17.06 1.53 -15.12
C ARG A 105 -15.84 0.90 -15.78
N SER A 106 -15.40 1.41 -16.93
CA SER A 106 -14.25 0.87 -17.65
C SER A 106 -12.95 0.96 -16.84
N ASN A 107 -12.77 2.01 -16.05
CA ASN A 107 -11.61 2.13 -15.14
C ASN A 107 -11.64 1.07 -14.03
N LEU A 108 -12.79 0.80 -13.44
CA LEU A 108 -12.92 -0.27 -12.43
C LEU A 108 -12.72 -1.66 -13.03
N GLN A 109 -13.15 -1.88 -14.28
CA GLN A 109 -12.93 -3.13 -15.01
C GLN A 109 -11.45 -3.41 -15.33
N TRP A 110 -10.59 -2.39 -15.32
CA TRP A 110 -9.14 -2.63 -15.34
C TRP A 110 -8.65 -3.38 -14.10
N GLY A 111 -9.30 -3.18 -12.96
CA GLY A 111 -9.02 -3.96 -11.75
C GLY A 111 -9.59 -5.38 -11.82
N LYS A 112 -10.82 -5.52 -12.30
CA LYS A 112 -11.54 -6.80 -12.45
C LYS A 112 -12.47 -6.73 -13.66
N PRO A 113 -12.10 -7.36 -14.81
CA PRO A 113 -12.85 -7.25 -16.06
C PRO A 113 -14.31 -7.69 -15.98
N ASP A 114 -14.60 -8.68 -15.13
CA ASP A 114 -15.93 -9.26 -14.91
C ASP A 114 -16.62 -8.73 -13.64
N ALA A 115 -16.17 -7.57 -13.11
CA ALA A 115 -16.76 -6.97 -11.92
C ALA A 115 -18.24 -6.66 -12.14
N THR A 116 -19.07 -7.08 -11.18
CA THR A 116 -20.49 -6.71 -11.14
C THR A 116 -20.65 -5.26 -10.67
N GLU A 117 -21.81 -4.66 -10.95
CA GLU A 117 -22.13 -3.31 -10.44
C GLU A 117 -22.09 -3.26 -8.90
N GLU A 118 -22.57 -4.29 -8.24
CA GLU A 118 -22.53 -4.40 -6.77
C GLU A 118 -21.07 -4.38 -6.26
N GLU A 119 -20.18 -5.14 -6.88
CA GLU A 119 -18.74 -5.12 -6.54
C GLU A 119 -18.12 -3.76 -6.79
N MET A 120 -18.47 -3.08 -7.89
CA MET A 120 -17.99 -1.74 -8.20
C MET A 120 -18.43 -0.73 -7.15
N TRP A 121 -19.72 -0.71 -6.80
CA TRP A 121 -20.24 0.21 -5.79
C TRP A 121 -19.65 -0.04 -4.40
N LYS A 122 -19.47 -1.31 -4.02
CA LYS A 122 -18.80 -1.68 -2.78
C LYS A 122 -17.37 -1.17 -2.73
N ALA A 123 -16.61 -1.33 -3.82
CA ALA A 123 -15.25 -0.82 -3.91
C ALA A 123 -15.20 0.72 -3.84
N LEU A 124 -16.14 1.42 -4.50
CA LEU A 124 -16.27 2.87 -4.45
C LEU A 124 -16.60 3.37 -3.03
N GLU A 125 -17.48 2.67 -2.33
CA GLU A 125 -17.83 3.00 -0.95
C GLU A 125 -16.61 2.87 -0.02
N LEU A 126 -15.90 1.75 -0.10
CA LEU A 126 -14.67 1.54 0.67
C LEU A 126 -13.60 2.59 0.37
N ALA A 127 -13.46 2.99 -0.88
CA ALA A 127 -12.52 4.02 -1.33
C ALA A 127 -12.97 5.45 -1.03
N GLN A 128 -14.11 5.65 -0.39
CA GLN A 128 -14.71 6.97 -0.13
C GLN A 128 -15.02 7.74 -1.42
N ALA A 129 -15.38 7.03 -2.50
CA ALA A 129 -15.61 7.58 -3.84
C ALA A 129 -17.06 7.49 -4.32
N SER A 130 -17.97 6.88 -3.56
CA SER A 130 -19.36 6.69 -3.97
C SER A 130 -20.08 8.01 -4.23
N GLU A 131 -19.90 9.02 -3.40
CA GLU A 131 -20.49 10.36 -3.59
C GLU A 131 -19.99 11.04 -4.87
N VAL A 132 -18.71 10.83 -5.21
CA VAL A 132 -18.11 11.37 -6.44
C VAL A 132 -18.82 10.82 -7.66
N VAL A 133 -19.11 9.53 -7.66
CA VAL A 133 -19.77 8.83 -8.78
C VAL A 133 -21.27 9.13 -8.80
N ASP A 134 -21.92 9.11 -7.67
CA ASP A 134 -23.35 9.39 -7.54
C ASP A 134 -23.72 10.80 -8.01
N GLY A 135 -22.83 11.77 -7.79
CA GLY A 135 -23.00 13.15 -8.22
C GLY A 135 -22.73 13.39 -9.72
N LYS A 136 -22.29 12.38 -10.47
CA LYS A 136 -22.03 12.52 -11.91
C LYS A 136 -23.23 12.05 -12.75
N PRO A 137 -23.60 12.80 -13.80
CA PRO A 137 -24.55 12.30 -14.81
C PRO A 137 -24.03 10.96 -15.39
N GLY A 138 -24.88 9.95 -15.40
CA GLY A 138 -24.51 8.60 -15.87
C GLY A 138 -23.83 7.73 -14.84
N LYS A 139 -23.49 8.25 -13.65
CA LYS A 139 -22.90 7.48 -12.52
C LYS A 139 -21.70 6.65 -12.96
N LEU A 140 -21.79 5.30 -12.92
CA LEU A 140 -20.71 4.41 -13.38
C LEU A 140 -20.33 4.64 -14.85
N ASP A 141 -21.26 5.08 -15.67
CA ASP A 141 -21.03 5.35 -17.09
C ASP A 141 -20.62 6.81 -17.37
N ALA A 142 -20.40 7.59 -16.31
CA ALA A 142 -19.86 8.93 -16.42
C ALA A 142 -18.47 8.92 -17.10
N THR A 143 -18.25 9.90 -17.96
CA THR A 143 -17.03 10.03 -18.76
C THR A 143 -15.81 10.35 -17.88
N VAL A 144 -14.74 9.64 -18.13
CA VAL A 144 -13.40 9.93 -17.64
C VAL A 144 -12.56 10.48 -18.81
N ALA A 145 -12.14 11.73 -18.72
CA ALA A 145 -11.25 12.34 -19.70
C ALA A 145 -9.85 11.74 -19.59
N GLN A 146 -9.02 11.97 -20.59
CA GLN A 146 -7.64 11.49 -20.59
C GLN A 146 -6.91 11.91 -19.31
N ASN A 147 -6.27 10.94 -18.64
CA ASN A 147 -5.61 11.09 -17.33
C ASN A 147 -6.55 11.58 -16.22
N GLY A 148 -7.86 11.45 -16.37
CA GLY A 148 -8.83 11.86 -15.36
C GLY A 148 -8.88 13.36 -15.10
N LYS A 149 -8.56 14.19 -16.09
CA LYS A 149 -8.49 15.66 -15.95
C LYS A 149 -9.78 16.32 -15.48
N ASN A 150 -10.92 15.67 -15.69
CA ASN A 150 -12.22 16.15 -15.24
C ASN A 150 -12.56 15.78 -13.78
N PHE A 151 -11.59 15.20 -13.06
CA PHE A 151 -11.67 14.92 -11.62
C PHE A 151 -10.59 15.68 -10.86
N SER A 152 -10.85 16.03 -9.61
CA SER A 152 -9.82 16.58 -8.72
C SER A 152 -8.75 15.53 -8.39
N GLY A 153 -7.60 15.97 -7.86
CA GLY A 153 -6.54 15.06 -7.45
C GLY A 153 -7.01 14.02 -6.42
N GLY A 154 -7.75 14.45 -5.40
CA GLY A 154 -8.32 13.56 -4.39
C GLY A 154 -9.38 12.61 -4.95
N GLN A 155 -10.20 13.06 -5.87
CA GLN A 155 -11.17 12.21 -6.58
C GLN A 155 -10.47 11.14 -7.42
N ARG A 156 -9.44 11.51 -8.17
CA ARG A 156 -8.61 10.54 -8.94
C ARG A 156 -7.97 9.50 -8.03
N GLN A 157 -7.41 9.91 -6.90
CA GLN A 157 -6.81 8.97 -5.95
C GLN A 157 -7.83 7.98 -5.42
N ARG A 158 -9.00 8.45 -4.98
CA ARG A 158 -10.08 7.58 -4.48
C ARG A 158 -10.58 6.61 -5.55
N LEU A 159 -10.75 7.05 -6.79
CA LEU A 159 -11.15 6.17 -7.90
C LEU A 159 -10.06 5.14 -8.24
N THR A 160 -8.79 5.51 -8.15
CA THR A 160 -7.66 4.58 -8.33
C THR A 160 -7.61 3.54 -7.21
N ILE A 161 -7.91 3.93 -5.97
CA ILE A 161 -8.03 3.01 -4.83
C ILE A 161 -9.20 2.05 -5.05
N ALA A 162 -10.36 2.54 -5.48
CA ALA A 162 -11.52 1.70 -5.81
C ALA A 162 -11.19 0.66 -6.88
N ARG A 163 -10.42 1.04 -7.90
CA ARG A 163 -9.94 0.12 -8.96
C ARG A 163 -9.09 -1.02 -8.41
N ALA A 164 -8.27 -0.75 -7.41
CA ALA A 164 -7.50 -1.80 -6.74
C ALA A 164 -8.38 -2.68 -5.83
N LEU A 165 -9.34 -2.08 -5.13
CA LEU A 165 -10.23 -2.78 -4.19
C LEU A 165 -11.26 -3.67 -4.87
N VAL A 166 -11.71 -3.35 -6.09
CA VAL A 166 -12.69 -4.16 -6.82
C VAL A 166 -12.18 -5.58 -7.12
N ARG A 167 -10.87 -5.77 -7.13
CA ARG A 167 -10.22 -7.09 -7.26
C ARG A 167 -10.38 -7.97 -6.02
N ASN A 168 -10.82 -7.40 -4.90
CA ASN A 168 -10.84 -8.07 -3.61
C ASN A 168 -9.46 -8.67 -3.24
N PRO A 169 -8.39 -7.86 -3.19
CA PRO A 169 -7.03 -8.36 -3.06
C PRO A 169 -6.77 -8.93 -1.67
N GLU A 170 -5.87 -9.91 -1.58
CA GLU A 170 -5.34 -10.40 -0.32
C GLU A 170 -4.26 -9.47 0.25
N ILE A 171 -3.54 -8.78 -0.64
CA ILE A 171 -2.55 -7.75 -0.29
C ILE A 171 -2.94 -6.46 -1.01
N LEU A 172 -3.10 -5.38 -0.25
CA LEU A 172 -3.32 -4.03 -0.76
C LEU A 172 -2.10 -3.17 -0.49
N ILE A 173 -1.54 -2.56 -1.52
CA ILE A 173 -0.42 -1.63 -1.41
C ILE A 173 -0.89 -0.24 -1.78
N LEU A 174 -0.79 0.69 -0.83
CA LEU A 174 -1.09 2.10 -1.01
C LEU A 174 0.21 2.90 -0.94
N ASP A 175 0.78 3.21 -2.11
CA ASP A 175 2.04 3.95 -2.19
C ASP A 175 1.77 5.45 -2.25
N ASP A 176 1.76 6.09 -1.07
CA ASP A 176 1.48 7.53 -0.88
C ASP A 176 0.19 8.01 -1.59
N SER A 177 -0.75 7.09 -1.75
CA SER A 177 -1.97 7.30 -2.54
C SER A 177 -3.05 8.11 -1.80
N ALA A 178 -2.81 8.50 -0.55
CA ALA A 178 -3.67 9.40 0.21
C ALA A 178 -3.12 10.85 0.28
N SER A 179 -2.02 11.15 -0.42
CA SER A 179 -1.33 12.45 -0.34
C SER A 179 -2.19 13.65 -0.78
N ALA A 180 -3.13 13.45 -1.71
CA ALA A 180 -4.07 14.48 -2.15
C ALA A 180 -5.40 14.47 -1.38
N LEU A 181 -5.58 13.58 -0.40
CA LEU A 181 -6.75 13.53 0.45
C LEU A 181 -6.60 14.49 1.62
N ASP A 182 -7.71 15.13 2.02
CA ASP A 182 -7.78 15.81 3.31
C ASP A 182 -7.73 14.79 4.47
N TYR A 183 -7.41 15.27 5.68
CA TYR A 183 -7.25 14.38 6.85
C TYR A 183 -8.52 13.62 7.21
N ALA A 184 -9.70 14.21 7.01
CA ALA A 184 -10.96 13.55 7.34
C ALA A 184 -11.26 12.41 6.36
N THR A 185 -11.05 12.62 5.06
CA THR A 185 -11.22 11.60 4.03
C THR A 185 -10.19 10.47 4.19
N ASP A 186 -8.93 10.81 4.47
CA ASP A 186 -7.88 9.82 4.77
C ASP A 186 -8.24 8.97 6.00
N ALA A 187 -8.74 9.59 7.07
CA ALA A 187 -9.19 8.86 8.26
C ALA A 187 -10.34 7.90 7.98
N LYS A 188 -11.33 8.34 7.19
CA LYS A 188 -12.46 7.48 6.77
C LYS A 188 -12.00 6.32 5.89
N LEU A 189 -11.09 6.58 4.96
CA LEU A 189 -10.49 5.54 4.11
C LEU A 189 -9.78 4.49 4.95
N ARG A 190 -8.95 4.90 5.91
CA ARG A 190 -8.25 3.97 6.81
C ARG A 190 -9.21 3.16 7.66
N ALA A 191 -10.27 3.77 8.17
CA ALA A 191 -11.32 3.06 8.90
C ALA A 191 -12.03 2.03 8.03
N ALA A 192 -12.34 2.37 6.78
CA ALA A 192 -12.96 1.45 5.82
C ALA A 192 -12.03 0.27 5.48
N ILE A 193 -10.73 0.52 5.28
CA ILE A 193 -9.74 -0.54 5.02
C ILE A 193 -9.64 -1.49 6.20
N ARG A 194 -9.72 -1.01 7.44
CA ARG A 194 -9.73 -1.87 8.64
C ARG A 194 -10.87 -2.86 8.67
N THR A 195 -12.01 -2.55 8.06
CA THR A 195 -13.11 -3.51 7.96
C THR A 195 -12.79 -4.73 7.09
N LEU A 196 -11.65 -4.69 6.38
CA LEU A 196 -11.16 -5.76 5.52
C LEU A 196 -10.06 -6.61 6.18
N GLU A 197 -9.70 -6.36 7.45
CA GLU A 197 -8.55 -6.98 8.15
C GLU A 197 -8.56 -8.52 8.09
N ASP A 198 -9.74 -9.15 8.18
CA ASP A 198 -9.85 -10.61 8.08
C ASP A 198 -9.45 -11.18 6.70
N LYS A 199 -9.38 -10.35 5.67
CA LYS A 199 -9.20 -10.77 4.28
C LYS A 199 -8.04 -10.10 3.57
N THR A 200 -7.67 -8.89 4.00
CA THR A 200 -6.71 -8.05 3.30
C THR A 200 -5.59 -7.60 4.22
N THR A 201 -4.36 -7.91 3.85
CA THR A 201 -3.14 -7.37 4.47
C THR A 201 -2.77 -6.09 3.73
N THR A 202 -2.58 -4.98 4.44
CA THR A 202 -2.42 -3.66 3.84
C THR A 202 -1.06 -3.08 4.13
N PHE A 203 -0.37 -2.60 3.08
CA PHE A 203 0.86 -1.83 3.17
C PHE A 203 0.56 -0.38 2.82
N ILE A 204 0.86 0.54 3.72
CA ILE A 204 0.65 1.97 3.54
C ILE A 204 1.99 2.68 3.57
N VAL A 205 2.41 3.19 2.43
CA VAL A 205 3.56 4.09 2.33
C VAL A 205 3.07 5.50 2.47
N SER A 206 3.58 6.23 3.43
CA SER A 206 3.21 7.64 3.64
C SER A 206 4.33 8.44 4.25
N GLN A 207 4.39 9.73 3.89
CA GLN A 207 5.22 10.71 4.58
C GLN A 207 4.51 11.30 5.81
N ARG A 208 3.19 11.10 5.94
CA ARG A 208 2.38 11.59 7.05
C ARG A 208 2.36 10.58 8.18
N ALA A 209 2.89 10.96 9.33
CA ALA A 209 2.83 10.13 10.53
C ALA A 209 1.39 9.79 10.94
N SER A 210 0.45 10.73 10.76
CA SER A 210 -0.97 10.51 11.04
C SER A 210 -1.58 9.35 10.26
N THR A 211 -1.13 9.12 9.03
CA THR A 211 -1.66 8.07 8.15
C THR A 211 -1.24 6.66 8.61
N ILE A 212 -0.02 6.53 9.16
CA ILE A 212 0.54 5.22 9.56
C ILE A 212 0.54 4.98 11.06
N ARG A 213 0.19 5.97 11.85
CA ARG A 213 0.27 5.93 13.32
C ARG A 213 -0.47 4.75 13.97
N HIS A 214 -1.56 4.32 13.36
CA HIS A 214 -2.40 3.22 13.89
C HIS A 214 -2.13 1.89 13.21
N ALA A 215 -1.08 1.77 12.41
CA ALA A 215 -0.67 0.51 11.81
C ALA A 215 -0.24 -0.49 12.91
N ASP A 216 -0.48 -1.77 12.67
CA ASP A 216 -0.06 -2.85 13.57
C ASP A 216 1.46 -2.92 13.67
N LYS A 217 2.12 -2.64 12.56
CA LYS A 217 3.57 -2.57 12.44
C LYS A 217 3.95 -1.38 11.58
N ILE A 218 4.92 -0.59 12.03
CA ILE A 218 5.53 0.49 11.28
C ILE A 218 6.97 0.10 10.99
N ILE A 219 7.38 0.21 9.73
CA ILE A 219 8.76 0.04 9.28
C ILE A 219 9.31 1.42 8.97
N VAL A 220 10.34 1.82 9.68
CA VAL A 220 11.04 3.10 9.48
C VAL A 220 12.26 2.84 8.62
N LEU A 221 12.31 3.42 7.43
CA LEU A 221 13.44 3.32 6.52
C LEU A 221 14.31 4.57 6.59
N ASP A 222 15.61 4.34 6.59
CA ASP A 222 16.62 5.38 6.50
C ASP A 222 17.76 4.88 5.59
N ASP A 223 18.00 5.59 4.50
CA ASP A 223 19.04 5.26 3.51
C ASP A 223 19.09 3.77 3.10
N GLY A 224 17.93 3.21 2.80
CA GLY A 224 17.81 1.81 2.35
C GLY A 224 17.88 0.74 3.43
N GLU A 225 17.95 1.11 4.69
CA GLU A 225 18.00 0.20 5.84
C GLU A 225 16.79 0.40 6.76
N ILE A 226 16.43 -0.64 7.53
CA ILE A 226 15.42 -0.53 8.57
C ILE A 226 16.05 0.15 9.81
N ALA A 227 15.67 1.41 10.05
CA ALA A 227 16.11 2.16 11.23
C ALA A 227 15.34 1.78 12.50
N GLY A 228 14.12 1.28 12.35
CA GLY A 228 13.28 0.84 13.45
C GLY A 228 12.04 0.15 12.94
N MET A 229 11.44 -0.68 13.79
CA MET A 229 10.25 -1.45 13.48
C MET A 229 9.46 -1.70 14.77
N GLY A 230 8.16 -1.47 14.74
CA GLY A 230 7.28 -1.64 15.88
C GLY A 230 6.00 -0.83 15.71
N ASN A 231 5.24 -0.69 16.78
CA ASN A 231 4.08 0.22 16.77
C ASN A 231 4.52 1.67 17.05
N HIS A 232 3.57 2.59 16.96
CA HIS A 232 3.83 4.02 17.16
C HIS A 232 4.49 4.32 18.52
N ASP A 233 3.97 3.76 19.62
CA ASP A 233 4.45 4.06 20.96
C ASP A 233 5.87 3.50 21.19
N GLU A 234 6.15 2.30 20.71
CA GLU A 234 7.47 1.69 20.75
C GLU A 234 8.49 2.54 19.98
N LEU A 235 8.15 2.98 18.76
CA LEU A 235 9.04 3.77 17.92
C LEU A 235 9.27 5.19 18.48
N LEU A 236 8.25 5.81 19.08
CA LEU A 236 8.44 7.10 19.76
C LEU A 236 9.40 7.01 20.94
N LYS A 237 9.47 5.84 21.58
CA LYS A 237 10.37 5.60 22.70
C LYS A 237 11.80 5.28 22.25
N ASP A 238 11.94 4.40 21.24
CA ASP A 238 13.21 3.73 20.97
C ASP A 238 13.83 4.06 19.61
N CYS A 239 13.14 4.76 18.70
CA CYS A 239 13.62 5.05 17.34
C CYS A 239 13.83 6.55 17.11
N THR A 240 15.07 7.00 17.10
CA THR A 240 15.42 8.41 16.88
C THR A 240 14.93 8.93 15.54
N VAL A 241 15.08 8.14 14.46
CA VAL A 241 14.63 8.54 13.12
C VAL A 241 13.12 8.76 13.10
N TYR A 242 12.34 7.87 13.73
CA TYR A 242 10.88 8.04 13.84
C TYR A 242 10.49 9.25 14.67
N GLN A 243 11.18 9.50 15.79
CA GLN A 243 10.98 10.70 16.63
C GLN A 243 11.20 11.96 15.82
N GLU A 244 12.27 12.05 15.06
CA GLU A 244 12.58 13.22 14.22
C GLU A 244 11.48 13.48 13.20
N ILE A 245 11.01 12.44 12.49
CA ILE A 245 9.92 12.54 11.51
C ILE A 245 8.63 12.98 12.20
N TYR A 246 8.27 12.34 13.31
CA TYR A 246 7.03 12.61 14.03
C TYR A 246 7.00 14.03 14.58
N TYR A 247 8.03 14.45 15.31
CA TYR A 247 8.08 15.77 15.91
C TYR A 247 8.32 16.91 14.91
N SER A 248 8.79 16.60 13.70
CA SER A 248 8.78 17.59 12.61
C SER A 248 7.37 17.96 12.17
N GLN A 249 6.43 17.01 12.29
CA GLN A 249 5.01 17.18 11.94
C GLN A 249 4.16 17.63 13.13
N TYR A 250 4.59 17.32 14.36
CA TYR A 250 3.91 17.66 15.62
C TYR A 250 4.88 18.31 16.62
N PRO A 251 5.38 19.54 16.33
CA PRO A 251 6.38 20.20 17.18
C PRO A 251 5.92 20.43 18.61
N GLU A 252 4.62 20.66 18.80
CA GLU A 252 4.00 20.90 20.10
C GLU A 252 4.06 19.70 21.05
N GLN A 253 4.21 18.49 20.49
CA GLN A 253 4.28 17.25 21.28
C GLN A 253 5.73 16.91 21.74
N ARG A 254 6.72 17.61 21.24
CA ARG A 254 8.13 17.39 21.57
C ARG A 254 8.47 17.72 23.03
N GLY A 255 7.67 18.55 23.68
CA GLY A 255 7.90 19.01 25.06
C GLY A 255 7.17 18.25 26.16
N GLY A 256 6.41 17.19 25.84
CA GLY A 256 5.52 16.47 26.78
C GLY A 256 6.15 15.30 27.54
N VAL A 257 7.42 15.00 27.32
CA VAL A 257 8.16 14.00 28.12
C VAL A 257 9.03 14.73 29.14
N ARG A 258 8.43 15.06 30.26
CA ARG A 258 9.11 15.34 31.53
C ARG A 258 8.83 14.26 32.52
#